data_51cc4de0fa2b6bd53fa1646f8bf4c194
#
_entry.id   51cc4de0fa2b6bd53fa1646f8bf4c194
#
_cell.length_a   1.000
_cell.length_b   1.000
_cell.length_c   1.000
_cell.angle_alpha   90.00
_cell.angle_beta   90.00
_cell.angle_gamma   90.00
#
_symmetry.space_group_name_H-M   'P 1'
#
loop_
_entity.id
_entity.type
_entity.pdbx_description
1 polymer ?
#
loop_
_entity_poly.entity_id
_entity_poly.type
_entity_poly.pdbx_seq_one_letter_code
_entity_poly.pdbx_strand_id
1 'polypeptide(L)'
;IGMALMEEFTPGRGENLHDYLIPTIGDVPPIRSILIERPSDVGPFGAKGIGEQALIPTAPAILNAIYNATGAHITRTPATPDRVLAAIRALEAN
;
A
#
# COMPACT_ATOMS: atom_id res chain seq x y z
N ILE A 1 -0.07 -3.69 -1.37
CA ILE A 1 -1.53 -3.56 -1.15
C ILE A 1 -1.88 -4.10 0.24
N GLY A 2 -1.50 -5.36 0.55
CA GLY A 2 -1.77 -5.99 1.85
C GLY A 2 -1.24 -5.18 3.02
N MET A 3 0.02 -4.79 2.96
CA MET A 3 0.66 -3.96 4.01
C MET A 3 -0.05 -2.60 4.19
N ALA A 4 -0.59 -2.03 3.12
CA ALA A 4 -1.30 -0.76 3.20
C ALA A 4 -2.71 -0.90 3.78
N LEU A 5 -3.43 -2.02 3.53
CA LEU A 5 -4.86 -2.12 3.75
C LEU A 5 -5.31 -3.21 4.73
N MET A 6 -4.54 -4.29 4.90
CA MET A 6 -5.04 -5.52 5.55
C MET A 6 -4.07 -6.14 6.57
N GLU A 7 -2.78 -6.19 6.23
CA GLU A 7 -1.79 -6.95 6.99
C GLU A 7 -1.39 -6.22 8.27
N GLU A 8 -1.80 -6.74 9.40
CA GLU A 8 -1.42 -6.22 10.71
C GLU A 8 -0.87 -7.34 11.58
N PHE A 9 0.40 -7.22 11.95
CA PHE A 9 1.00 -8.11 12.94
C PHE A 9 0.69 -7.61 14.35
N THR A 10 0.07 -8.47 15.14
CA THR A 10 -0.17 -8.23 16.57
C THR A 10 0.42 -9.40 17.34
N PRO A 11 1.34 -9.17 18.30
CA PRO A 11 1.88 -10.24 19.15
C PRO A 11 0.78 -11.06 19.81
N GLY A 12 0.86 -12.40 19.71
CA GLY A 12 -0.17 -13.32 20.20
C GLY A 12 -1.40 -13.46 19.29
N ARG A 13 -1.42 -12.72 18.17
CA ARG A 13 -2.39 -12.85 17.07
C ARG A 13 -1.63 -12.74 15.77
N GLY A 14 -2.12 -13.36 14.70
CA GLY A 14 -1.44 -13.31 13.41
C GLY A 14 -0.36 -14.39 13.23
N GLU A 15 -0.35 -15.40 14.07
CA GLU A 15 0.55 -16.56 13.96
C GLU A 15 0.09 -17.53 12.86
N ASN A 16 -1.09 -17.29 12.32
CA ASN A 16 -1.70 -18.09 11.25
C ASN A 16 -2.49 -17.18 10.29
N LEU A 17 -2.86 -17.70 9.12
CA LEU A 17 -3.55 -16.93 8.08
C LEU A 17 -5.03 -16.64 8.37
N HIS A 18 -5.59 -17.10 9.48
CA HIS A 18 -6.91 -16.66 9.92
C HIS A 18 -6.85 -15.29 10.57
N ASP A 19 -5.75 -14.98 11.23
CA ASP A 19 -5.56 -13.73 11.97
C ASP A 19 -4.70 -12.73 11.19
N TYR A 20 -3.68 -13.22 10.51
CA TYR A 20 -2.84 -12.41 9.62
C TYR A 20 -3.40 -12.46 8.19
N LEU A 21 -4.16 -11.45 7.84
CA LEU A 21 -4.86 -11.38 6.55
C LEU A 21 -3.93 -10.88 5.46
N ILE A 22 -3.62 -11.77 4.51
CA ILE A 22 -2.95 -11.38 3.26
C ILE A 22 -4.00 -11.24 2.14
N PRO A 23 -3.78 -10.36 1.15
CA PRO A 23 -4.69 -10.23 0.02
C PRO A 23 -4.88 -11.54 -0.73
N THR A 24 -6.12 -11.85 -1.04
CA THR A 24 -6.49 -12.96 -1.93
C THR A 24 -6.57 -12.46 -3.38
N ILE A 25 -6.77 -13.38 -4.32
CA ILE A 25 -6.94 -13.00 -5.73
C ILE A 25 -8.15 -12.08 -5.95
N GLY A 26 -9.16 -12.14 -5.07
CA GLY A 26 -10.33 -11.26 -5.12
C GLY A 26 -10.07 -9.84 -4.63
N ASP A 27 -9.00 -9.64 -3.86
CA ASP A 27 -8.64 -8.34 -3.29
C ASP A 27 -7.72 -7.52 -4.19
N VAL A 28 -7.08 -8.17 -5.18
CA VAL A 28 -6.11 -7.52 -6.06
C VAL A 28 -6.84 -6.88 -7.25
N PRO A 29 -6.73 -5.55 -7.44
CA PRO A 29 -7.35 -4.87 -8.56
C PRO A 29 -6.62 -5.19 -9.88
N PRO A 30 -7.21 -4.88 -11.05
CA PRO A 30 -6.50 -4.93 -12.32
C PRO A 30 -5.22 -4.09 -12.28
N ILE A 31 -4.10 -4.70 -12.68
CA ILE A 31 -2.80 -4.04 -12.66
C ILE A 31 -2.38 -3.72 -14.11
N ARG A 32 -2.04 -2.45 -14.36
CA ARG A 32 -1.42 -1.99 -15.60
C ARG A 32 0.03 -1.65 -15.35
N SER A 33 0.95 -2.39 -15.95
CA SER A 33 2.38 -2.10 -15.87
C SER A 33 2.79 -1.10 -16.94
N ILE A 34 3.54 -0.06 -16.54
CA ILE A 34 4.12 0.94 -17.43
C ILE A 34 5.62 0.93 -17.18
N LEU A 35 6.40 0.58 -18.20
CA LEU A 35 7.85 0.54 -18.12
C LEU A 35 8.41 1.89 -18.59
N ILE A 36 9.21 2.53 -17.73
CA ILE A 36 9.93 3.76 -18.05
C ILE A 36 11.39 3.41 -18.22
N GLU A 37 11.86 3.40 -19.47
CA GLU A 37 13.24 3.06 -19.79
C GLU A 37 14.14 4.30 -19.70
N ARG A 38 15.15 4.21 -18.87
CA ARG A 38 16.22 5.19 -18.70
C ARG A 38 17.55 4.44 -18.59
N PRO A 39 18.25 4.17 -19.71
CA PRO A 39 19.53 3.46 -19.69
C PRO A 39 20.55 4.14 -18.80
N SER A 40 21.45 3.37 -18.21
CA SER A 40 22.60 3.86 -17.46
C SER A 40 23.80 4.08 -18.41
N ASP A 41 24.50 5.18 -18.24
CA ASP A 41 25.70 5.48 -19.01
C ASP A 41 26.90 4.61 -18.59
N VAL A 42 26.83 4.02 -17.39
CA VAL A 42 27.92 3.22 -16.80
C VAL A 42 27.60 1.73 -16.63
N GLY A 43 26.33 1.36 -16.76
CA GLY A 43 25.90 -0.03 -16.61
C GLY A 43 26.10 -0.84 -17.90
N PRO A 44 26.38 -2.15 -17.81
CA PRO A 44 26.50 -3.02 -18.98
C PRO A 44 25.20 -3.01 -19.78
N PHE A 45 25.28 -2.70 -21.07
CA PHE A 45 24.12 -2.54 -21.97
C PHE A 45 23.06 -1.55 -21.47
N GLY A 46 23.45 -0.57 -20.64
CA GLY A 46 22.54 0.37 -20.01
C GLY A 46 21.73 -0.20 -18.85
N ALA A 47 22.04 -1.39 -18.40
CA ALA A 47 21.29 -2.06 -17.32
C ALA A 47 21.44 -1.35 -15.98
N LYS A 48 20.37 -1.41 -15.18
CA LYS A 48 20.31 -0.96 -13.80
C LYS A 48 19.78 -2.07 -12.90
N GLY A 49 20.23 -2.08 -11.64
CA GLY A 49 19.59 -2.92 -10.64
C GLY A 49 18.15 -2.47 -10.38
N ILE A 50 17.25 -3.43 -10.31
CA ILE A 50 15.87 -3.23 -9.86
C ILE A 50 15.49 -4.36 -8.92
N GLY A 51 15.05 -4.01 -7.74
CA GLY A 51 14.58 -4.96 -6.73
C GLY A 51 13.36 -4.38 -6.04
N GLU A 52 13.55 -3.74 -4.91
CA GLU A 52 12.46 -3.26 -4.06
C GLU A 52 11.98 -1.84 -4.39
N GLN A 53 12.61 -1.14 -5.32
CA GLN A 53 12.29 0.25 -5.64
C GLN A 53 10.83 0.46 -6.05
N ALA A 54 10.24 -0.48 -6.77
CA ALA A 54 8.84 -0.41 -7.17
C ALA A 54 7.87 -0.64 -6.00
N LEU A 55 8.33 -1.27 -4.91
CA LEU A 55 7.52 -1.53 -3.73
C LEU A 55 7.41 -0.32 -2.79
N ILE A 56 8.48 0.47 -2.68
CA ILE A 56 8.57 1.58 -1.73
C ILE A 56 7.39 2.57 -1.83
N PRO A 57 6.97 3.06 -3.01
CA PRO A 57 5.90 4.04 -3.14
C PRO A 57 4.49 3.44 -3.08
N THR A 58 4.32 2.12 -3.00
CA THR A 58 3.00 1.48 -3.11
C THR A 58 2.08 1.86 -1.96
N ALA A 59 2.50 1.71 -0.72
CA ALA A 59 1.68 2.07 0.43
C ALA A 59 1.38 3.57 0.48
N PRO A 60 2.35 4.49 0.32
CA PRO A 60 2.05 5.92 0.21
C PRO A 60 1.08 6.27 -0.92
N ALA A 61 1.19 5.62 -2.08
CA ALA A 61 0.26 5.87 -3.20
C ALA A 61 -1.18 5.49 -2.85
N ILE A 62 -1.37 4.36 -2.16
CA ILE A 62 -2.69 3.92 -1.70
C ILE A 62 -3.26 4.90 -0.67
N LEU A 63 -2.46 5.32 0.32
CA LEU A 63 -2.90 6.28 1.34
C LEU A 63 -3.24 7.65 0.73
N ASN A 64 -2.47 8.11 -0.25
CA ASN A 64 -2.78 9.33 -0.99
C ASN A 64 -4.07 9.20 -1.81
N ALA A 65 -4.35 8.02 -2.38
CA ALA A 65 -5.61 7.77 -3.07
C ALA A 65 -6.81 7.82 -2.11
N ILE A 66 -6.68 7.27 -0.91
CA ILE A 66 -7.71 7.38 0.14
C ILE A 66 -7.91 8.85 0.51
N TYR A 67 -6.83 9.59 0.73
CA TYR A 67 -6.91 11.03 1.01
C TYR A 67 -7.60 11.81 -0.12
N ASN A 68 -7.24 11.56 -1.37
CA ASN A 68 -7.88 12.21 -2.52
C ASN A 68 -9.37 11.92 -2.62
N ALA A 69 -9.78 10.72 -2.23
CA ALA A 69 -11.18 10.31 -2.28
C ALA A 69 -12.03 10.86 -1.12
N THR A 70 -11.43 11.03 0.05
CA THR A 70 -12.17 11.27 1.31
C THR A 70 -11.78 12.57 2.02
N GLY A 71 -10.61 13.13 1.71
CA GLY A 71 -10.01 14.22 2.51
C GLY A 71 -9.40 13.75 3.84
N ALA A 72 -9.54 12.48 4.20
CA ALA A 72 -9.09 11.96 5.48
C ALA A 72 -7.63 11.52 5.45
N HIS A 73 -6.83 12.04 6.36
CA HIS A 73 -5.44 11.62 6.54
C HIS A 73 -5.35 10.33 7.36
N ILE A 74 -4.76 9.30 6.77
CA ILE A 74 -4.46 8.06 7.45
C ILE A 74 -2.99 8.09 7.90
N THR A 75 -2.78 8.09 9.20
CA THR A 75 -1.44 8.20 9.81
C THR A 75 -0.88 6.88 10.35
N ARG A 76 -1.68 5.81 10.27
CA ARG A 76 -1.32 4.47 10.72
C ARG A 76 -1.73 3.41 9.71
N THR A 77 -0.79 2.57 9.29
CA THR A 77 -1.07 1.40 8.45
C THR A 77 -1.23 0.12 9.30
N PRO A 78 -1.97 -0.87 8.79
CA PRO A 78 -2.81 -0.81 7.58
C PRO A 78 -3.99 0.15 7.74
N ALA A 79 -4.42 0.76 6.61
CA ALA A 79 -5.62 1.59 6.53
C ALA A 79 -6.87 0.71 6.51
N THR A 80 -7.15 0.05 7.61
CA THR A 80 -8.32 -0.82 7.74
C THR A 80 -9.62 -0.02 7.64
N PRO A 81 -10.75 -0.63 7.25
CA PRO A 81 -12.03 0.07 7.08
C PRO A 81 -12.45 0.88 8.31
N ASP A 82 -12.23 0.36 9.50
CA ASP A 82 -12.52 1.06 10.75
C ASP A 82 -11.65 2.31 10.95
N ARG A 83 -10.35 2.24 10.61
CA ARG A 83 -9.44 3.39 10.68
C ARG A 83 -9.79 4.46 9.65
N VAL A 84 -10.14 4.05 8.44
CA VAL A 84 -10.60 4.98 7.40
C VAL A 84 -11.90 5.67 7.83
N LEU A 85 -12.87 4.90 8.33
CA LEU A 85 -14.13 5.44 8.82
C LEU A 85 -13.93 6.40 9.99
N ALA A 86 -13.07 6.05 10.94
CA ALA A 86 -12.75 6.92 12.06
C ALA A 86 -12.13 8.26 11.60
N ALA A 87 -11.22 8.21 10.64
CA ALA A 87 -10.59 9.41 10.08
C ALA A 87 -11.59 10.30 9.32
N ILE A 88 -12.53 9.72 8.57
CA ILE A 88 -13.60 10.46 7.90
C ILE A 88 -14.50 11.15 8.92
N ARG A 89 -14.95 10.44 9.94
CA ARG A 89 -15.81 11.01 11.00
C ARG A 89 -15.12 12.14 11.77
N ALA A 90 -13.80 12.07 11.94
CA ALA A 90 -13.04 13.14 12.56
C ALA A 90 -13.03 14.45 11.75
N LEU A 91 -13.13 14.36 10.41
CA LEU A 91 -13.27 15.53 9.54
C LEU A 91 -14.65 16.20 9.68
N GLU A 92 -15.71 15.38 9.82
CA GLU A 92 -17.08 15.87 9.93
C GLU A 92 -17.37 16.54 11.29
N ALA A 93 -16.53 16.28 12.29
CA ALA A 93 -16.66 16.79 13.64
C ALA A 93 -15.94 18.14 13.86
N ASN A 94 -15.14 18.60 12.89
CA ASN A 94 -14.40 19.87 12.90
C ASN A 94 -15.03 20.89 11.95
#